data_ae8d2056da4d1fae9cfae68fdd11679d
#
_entry.id   ae8d2056da4d1fae9cfae68fdd11679d
#
_cell.length_a   1.000
_cell.length_b   1.000
_cell.length_c   1.000
_cell.angle_alpha   90.00
_cell.angle_beta   90.00
_cell.angle_gamma   90.00
#
_symmetry.space_group_name_H-M   'P 1'
#
loop_
_entity.id
_entity.type
_entity.pdbx_description
1 polymer ?
#
loop_
_entity_poly.entity_id
_entity_poly.type
_entity_poly.pdbx_seq_one_letter_code
_entity_poly.pdbx_strand_id
1 'polypeptide(L)'
;MSKSSVWIISGMCGWLMLGCATQPTPKPSDIPDWYLNPPQAEDVLYAAGDAVKLSMALAKDAADARARDAIARTIEVKVSTMIKDFMQESGIGKDTQAQEFTSVVSKQVANTTLRGARIIKREMKVKDNQYHAFALAEYNLNSLIQETLNAARSKKALYDEAKASLGFEDLENEIKKLEAGAGK
;
A
#
# COMPACT_ATOMS: atom_id res chain seq x y z
N MET A 1 -70.37 -51.39 26.49
CA MET A 1 -70.51 -50.86 25.13
C MET A 1 -70.27 -49.35 25.22
N SER A 2 -69.06 -48.92 24.96
CA SER A 2 -68.72 -47.46 24.91
C SER A 2 -67.60 -47.26 23.87
N LYS A 3 -67.87 -46.50 22.85
CA LYS A 3 -66.98 -46.18 21.77
C LYS A 3 -66.18 -44.94 22.13
N SER A 4 -64.89 -45.10 22.31
CA SER A 4 -63.93 -44.02 22.52
C SER A 4 -63.55 -43.39 21.16
N SER A 5 -63.88 -42.09 21.00
CA SER A 5 -63.42 -41.28 19.85
C SER A 5 -62.09 -40.68 20.15
N VAL A 6 -61.10 -41.07 19.36
CA VAL A 6 -59.73 -40.48 19.39
C VAL A 6 -59.70 -39.25 18.44
N TRP A 7 -59.45 -38.06 19.00
CA TRP A 7 -59.19 -36.83 18.27
C TRP A 7 -57.71 -36.75 17.93
N ILE A 8 -57.41 -36.84 16.65
CA ILE A 8 -56.05 -36.61 16.14
C ILE A 8 -55.90 -35.11 15.92
N ILE A 9 -55.11 -34.46 16.79
CA ILE A 9 -54.67 -33.06 16.58
C ILE A 9 -53.47 -33.12 15.63
N SER A 10 -53.72 -32.75 14.39
CA SER A 10 -52.67 -32.56 13.38
C SER A 10 -51.94 -31.25 13.67
N GLY A 11 -50.75 -31.35 14.26
CA GLY A 11 -49.85 -30.23 14.48
C GLY A 11 -49.17 -29.81 13.16
N MET A 12 -49.59 -28.68 12.62
CA MET A 12 -48.99 -28.05 11.43
C MET A 12 -47.69 -27.31 11.87
N CYS A 13 -46.57 -28.02 11.78
CA CYS A 13 -45.24 -27.47 12.05
C CYS A 13 -44.83 -26.56 10.87
N GLY A 14 -45.04 -25.26 11.05
CA GLY A 14 -44.58 -24.22 10.06
C GLY A 14 -43.08 -24.13 10.07
N TRP A 15 -42.44 -24.60 9.00
CA TRP A 15 -41.03 -24.48 8.76
C TRP A 15 -40.72 -23.05 8.30
N LEU A 16 -40.25 -22.20 9.23
CA LEU A 16 -39.65 -20.90 8.93
C LEU A 16 -38.28 -21.14 8.27
N MET A 17 -38.28 -21.13 6.96
CA MET A 17 -37.05 -21.03 6.17
C MET A 17 -36.45 -19.62 6.39
N LEU A 18 -35.48 -19.53 7.32
CA LEU A 18 -34.55 -18.38 7.33
C LEU A 18 -33.70 -18.45 6.07
N GLY A 19 -34.14 -17.72 5.04
CA GLY A 19 -33.33 -17.48 3.87
C GLY A 19 -32.12 -16.63 4.25
N CYS A 20 -30.94 -17.24 4.45
CA CYS A 20 -29.68 -16.52 4.42
C CYS A 20 -29.58 -15.86 3.04
N ALA A 21 -29.77 -14.55 2.98
CA ALA A 21 -29.44 -13.76 1.81
C ALA A 21 -27.92 -13.84 1.63
N THR A 22 -27.46 -14.74 0.77
CA THR A 22 -26.07 -14.82 0.34
C THR A 22 -25.77 -13.53 -0.40
N GLN A 23 -24.96 -12.64 0.18
CA GLN A 23 -24.48 -11.46 -0.53
C GLN A 23 -23.71 -11.95 -1.76
N PRO A 24 -23.96 -11.38 -2.94
CA PRO A 24 -23.24 -11.75 -4.16
C PRO A 24 -21.76 -11.45 -3.96
N THR A 25 -20.94 -12.50 -3.88
CA THR A 25 -19.49 -12.33 -3.96
C THR A 25 -19.16 -11.70 -5.31
N PRO A 26 -18.30 -10.65 -5.36
CA PRO A 26 -17.90 -10.04 -6.63
C PRO A 26 -17.34 -11.13 -7.55
N LYS A 27 -17.89 -11.22 -8.76
CA LYS A 27 -17.34 -12.12 -9.77
C LYS A 27 -15.94 -11.62 -10.14
N PRO A 28 -14.94 -12.50 -10.32
CA PRO A 28 -13.60 -12.11 -10.74
C PRO A 28 -13.58 -11.23 -12.01
N SER A 29 -14.57 -11.38 -12.89
CA SER A 29 -14.75 -10.56 -14.10
C SER A 29 -15.02 -9.07 -13.85
N ASP A 30 -15.37 -8.68 -12.61
CA ASP A 30 -15.66 -7.29 -12.26
C ASP A 30 -14.40 -6.53 -11.79
N ILE A 31 -13.30 -7.24 -11.54
CA ILE A 31 -12.02 -6.67 -11.11
C ILE A 31 -11.02 -6.79 -12.25
N PRO A 32 -10.32 -5.71 -12.63
CA PRO A 32 -9.31 -5.77 -13.69
C PRO A 32 -8.14 -6.70 -13.31
N ASP A 33 -7.65 -7.51 -14.26
CA ASP A 33 -6.53 -8.42 -14.00
C ASP A 33 -5.28 -7.71 -13.51
N TRP A 34 -4.98 -6.54 -14.06
CA TRP A 34 -3.84 -5.71 -13.65
C TRP A 34 -3.98 -5.13 -12.23
N TYR A 35 -5.19 -5.07 -11.68
CA TYR A 35 -5.42 -4.68 -10.29
C TYR A 35 -5.04 -5.82 -9.33
N LEU A 36 -5.41 -7.06 -9.68
CA LEU A 36 -5.07 -8.25 -8.91
C LEU A 36 -3.59 -8.62 -9.03
N ASN A 37 -3.03 -8.42 -10.23
CA ASN A 37 -1.65 -8.73 -10.58
C ASN A 37 -1.00 -7.51 -11.20
N PRO A 38 -0.58 -6.51 -10.38
CA PRO A 38 0.12 -5.35 -10.91
C PRO A 38 1.41 -5.77 -11.64
N PRO A 39 1.81 -5.04 -12.68
CA PRO A 39 3.08 -5.28 -13.36
C PRO A 39 4.24 -5.26 -12.36
N GLN A 40 5.31 -5.96 -12.69
CA GLN A 40 6.56 -5.94 -11.92
C GLN A 40 7.71 -5.56 -12.85
N ALA A 41 8.59 -4.68 -12.38
CA ALA A 41 9.82 -4.30 -13.06
C ALA A 41 10.89 -3.98 -12.01
N GLU A 42 12.16 -4.14 -12.38
CA GLU A 42 13.28 -3.90 -11.47
C GLU A 42 13.40 -2.42 -11.06
N ASP A 43 13.17 -1.52 -12.03
CA ASP A 43 13.37 -0.07 -11.87
C ASP A 43 12.08 0.70 -11.56
N VAL A 44 10.93 0.04 -11.51
CA VAL A 44 9.64 0.70 -11.36
C VAL A 44 8.80 0.01 -10.31
N LEU A 45 8.33 0.76 -9.35
CA LEU A 45 7.34 0.31 -8.39
C LEU A 45 5.94 0.59 -8.93
N TYR A 46 5.10 -0.44 -8.94
CA TYR A 46 3.69 -0.33 -9.28
C TYR A 46 2.83 -0.57 -8.06
N ALA A 47 1.74 0.18 -7.96
CA ALA A 47 0.71 -0.09 -6.97
C ALA A 47 -0.68 0.25 -7.52
N ALA A 48 -1.64 -0.57 -7.15
CA ALA A 48 -3.03 -0.37 -7.53
C ALA A 48 -3.83 0.19 -6.35
N GLY A 49 -4.86 0.97 -6.68
CA GLY A 49 -5.83 1.49 -5.74
C GLY A 49 -7.23 1.47 -6.34
N ASP A 50 -8.24 1.36 -5.50
CA ASP A 50 -9.62 1.39 -5.93
C ASP A 50 -10.49 2.24 -5.00
N ALA A 51 -11.64 2.67 -5.49
CA ALA A 51 -12.62 3.37 -4.67
C ALA A 51 -14.04 3.23 -5.25
N VAL A 52 -15.01 3.06 -4.34
CA VAL A 52 -16.42 3.07 -4.67
C VAL A 52 -17.05 4.35 -4.14
N LYS A 53 -17.74 5.12 -5.02
CA LYS A 53 -18.41 6.36 -4.68
C LYS A 53 -19.70 6.54 -5.52
N LEU A 54 -20.60 7.40 -5.05
CA LEU A 54 -21.78 7.81 -5.81
C LEU A 54 -21.45 8.77 -6.97
N SER A 55 -20.34 9.50 -6.87
CA SER A 55 -19.84 10.39 -7.92
C SER A 55 -18.66 9.76 -8.65
N MET A 56 -18.71 9.75 -9.99
CA MET A 56 -17.64 9.26 -10.84
C MET A 56 -16.32 10.00 -10.59
N ALA A 57 -16.37 11.33 -10.47
CA ALA A 57 -15.17 12.15 -10.23
C ALA A 57 -14.55 11.80 -8.88
N LEU A 58 -15.35 11.70 -7.81
CA LEU A 58 -14.88 11.34 -6.49
C LEU A 58 -14.32 9.89 -6.44
N ALA A 59 -14.95 8.96 -7.17
CA ALA A 59 -14.42 7.58 -7.26
C ALA A 59 -13.03 7.56 -7.90
N LYS A 60 -12.89 8.25 -9.05
CA LYS A 60 -11.63 8.38 -9.78
C LYS A 60 -10.54 9.00 -8.90
N ASP A 61 -10.82 10.15 -8.29
CA ASP A 61 -9.82 10.87 -7.49
C ASP A 61 -9.41 10.09 -6.24
N ALA A 62 -10.34 9.39 -5.61
CA ALA A 62 -10.05 8.53 -4.46
C ALA A 62 -9.23 7.29 -4.84
N ALA A 63 -9.49 6.66 -6.01
CA ALA A 63 -8.70 5.54 -6.50
C ALA A 63 -7.27 5.98 -6.85
N ASP A 64 -7.11 7.12 -7.54
CA ASP A 64 -5.82 7.72 -7.85
C ASP A 64 -5.00 8.01 -6.58
N ALA A 65 -5.63 8.60 -5.55
CA ALA A 65 -4.97 8.88 -4.29
C ALA A 65 -4.51 7.58 -3.60
N ARG A 66 -5.38 6.57 -3.52
CA ARG A 66 -5.04 5.27 -2.90
C ARG A 66 -3.90 4.54 -3.60
N ALA A 67 -3.84 4.60 -4.94
CA ALA A 67 -2.74 4.01 -5.68
C ALA A 67 -1.40 4.70 -5.37
N ARG A 68 -1.37 6.05 -5.33
CA ARG A 68 -0.17 6.81 -4.93
C ARG A 68 0.22 6.55 -3.48
N ASP A 69 -0.74 6.52 -2.56
CA ASP A 69 -0.51 6.23 -1.15
C ASP A 69 0.08 4.83 -0.94
N ALA A 70 -0.33 3.85 -1.74
CA ALA A 70 0.22 2.51 -1.67
C ALA A 70 1.70 2.48 -2.09
N ILE A 71 2.08 3.23 -3.14
CA ILE A 71 3.49 3.42 -3.53
C ILE A 71 4.26 4.09 -2.39
N ALA A 72 3.75 5.21 -1.86
CA ALA A 72 4.44 5.97 -0.82
C ALA A 72 4.70 5.15 0.44
N ARG A 73 3.71 4.35 0.88
CA ARG A 73 3.88 3.43 2.02
C ARG A 73 4.96 2.37 1.75
N THR A 74 4.99 1.80 0.55
CA THR A 74 6.02 0.82 0.18
C THR A 74 7.41 1.45 0.22
N ILE A 75 7.56 2.66 -0.30
CA ILE A 75 8.81 3.41 -0.28
C ILE A 75 9.21 3.77 1.17
N GLU A 76 8.28 4.26 1.98
CA GLU A 76 8.56 4.59 3.40
C GLU A 76 9.13 3.38 4.15
N VAL A 77 8.52 2.20 3.97
CA VAL A 77 9.01 0.96 4.59
C VAL A 77 10.39 0.60 4.06
N LYS A 78 10.62 0.61 2.73
CA LYS A 78 11.92 0.29 2.14
C LYS A 78 13.02 1.22 2.64
N VAL A 79 12.79 2.53 2.62
CA VAL A 79 13.77 3.54 3.08
C VAL A 79 14.02 3.41 4.59
N SER A 80 12.96 3.23 5.38
CA SER A 80 13.09 3.02 6.82
C SER A 80 13.90 1.77 7.16
N THR A 81 13.68 0.67 6.45
CA THR A 81 14.43 -0.58 6.63
C THR A 81 15.89 -0.38 6.26
N MET A 82 16.16 0.17 5.08
CA MET A 82 17.53 0.45 4.61
C MET A 82 18.32 1.31 5.60
N ILE A 83 17.73 2.40 6.11
CA ILE A 83 18.40 3.27 7.09
C ILE A 83 18.64 2.53 8.41
N LYS A 84 17.68 1.73 8.89
CA LYS A 84 17.83 0.95 10.13
C LYS A 84 18.91 -0.11 10.01
N ASP A 85 18.95 -0.83 8.90
CA ASP A 85 19.96 -1.87 8.66
C ASP A 85 21.36 -1.24 8.62
N PHE A 86 21.51 -0.15 7.90
CA PHE A 86 22.74 0.64 7.88
C PHE A 86 23.17 1.08 9.29
N MET A 87 22.27 1.69 10.07
CA MET A 87 22.57 2.14 11.42
C MET A 87 22.93 0.99 12.36
N GLN A 88 22.28 -0.17 12.20
CA GLN A 88 22.57 -1.35 13.00
C GLN A 88 23.96 -1.93 12.68
N GLU A 89 24.32 -2.06 11.40
CA GLU A 89 25.63 -2.52 10.95
C GLU A 89 26.74 -1.60 11.44
N SER A 90 26.44 -0.33 11.49
CA SER A 90 27.35 0.73 11.90
C SER A 90 27.44 0.95 13.40
N GLY A 91 26.67 0.20 14.20
CA GLY A 91 26.71 0.26 15.67
C GLY A 91 25.94 1.42 16.32
N ILE A 92 25.24 2.28 15.53
CA ILE A 92 24.51 3.47 16.02
C ILE A 92 23.03 3.16 16.38
N GLY A 93 22.52 2.04 16.04
CA GLY A 93 21.09 1.78 15.82
C GLY A 93 20.15 1.78 17.02
N LYS A 94 20.52 2.25 18.21
CA LYS A 94 19.67 2.07 19.41
C LYS A 94 19.28 3.34 20.16
N ASP A 95 19.78 4.51 19.76
CA ASP A 95 19.43 5.75 20.41
C ASP A 95 18.17 6.42 19.79
N THR A 96 17.60 7.34 20.56
CA THR A 96 16.39 8.08 20.15
C THR A 96 16.64 8.94 18.92
N GLN A 97 17.85 9.44 18.72
CA GLN A 97 18.22 10.34 17.62
C GLN A 97 18.26 9.56 16.30
N ALA A 98 18.82 8.35 16.29
CA ALA A 98 18.82 7.46 15.11
C ALA A 98 17.40 7.07 14.68
N GLN A 99 16.52 6.81 15.64
CA GLN A 99 15.11 6.52 15.36
C GLN A 99 14.36 7.74 14.79
N GLU A 100 14.61 8.92 15.34
CA GLU A 100 14.04 10.17 14.84
C GLU A 100 14.53 10.47 13.42
N PHE A 101 15.82 10.38 13.16
CA PHE A 101 16.41 10.55 11.84
C PHE A 101 15.75 9.61 10.82
N THR A 102 15.68 8.32 11.12
CA THR A 102 15.04 7.31 10.26
C THR A 102 13.59 7.67 9.94
N SER A 103 12.82 8.06 10.96
CA SER A 103 11.41 8.42 10.80
C SER A 103 11.23 9.68 9.95
N VAL A 104 12.05 10.70 10.17
CA VAL A 104 11.96 11.97 9.45
C VAL A 104 12.35 11.81 7.98
N VAL A 105 13.47 11.11 7.71
CA VAL A 105 13.95 10.90 6.33
C VAL A 105 12.97 10.04 5.54
N SER A 106 12.53 8.90 6.08
CA SER A 106 11.59 8.03 5.38
C SER A 106 10.25 8.70 5.07
N LYS A 107 9.71 9.49 5.99
CA LYS A 107 8.48 10.28 5.75
C LYS A 107 8.69 11.37 4.70
N GLN A 108 9.83 12.06 4.70
CA GLN A 108 10.13 13.08 3.70
C GLN A 108 10.24 12.47 2.29
N VAL A 109 10.91 11.34 2.17
CA VAL A 109 11.02 10.60 0.90
C VAL A 109 9.65 10.11 0.43
N ALA A 110 8.84 9.52 1.32
CA ALA A 110 7.48 9.09 1.00
C ALA A 110 6.60 10.25 0.49
N ASN A 111 6.68 11.43 1.11
CA ASN A 111 5.95 12.62 0.68
C ASN A 111 6.41 13.13 -0.69
N THR A 112 7.70 13.03 -1.02
CA THR A 112 8.22 13.38 -2.33
C THR A 112 7.75 12.36 -3.38
N THR A 113 7.75 11.08 -3.03
CA THR A 113 7.24 9.98 -3.86
C THR A 113 5.77 10.16 -4.23
N LEU A 114 4.92 10.62 -3.29
CA LEU A 114 3.50 10.93 -3.59
C LEU A 114 3.34 11.91 -4.75
N ARG A 115 4.22 12.90 -4.84
CA ARG A 115 4.21 13.91 -5.92
C ARG A 115 4.78 13.37 -7.22
N GLY A 116 5.75 12.45 -7.15
CA GLY A 116 6.41 11.83 -8.30
C GLY A 116 5.64 10.64 -8.89
N ALA A 117 4.76 10.00 -8.11
CA ALA A 117 3.99 8.85 -8.56
C ALA A 117 2.95 9.25 -9.61
N ARG A 118 2.98 8.58 -10.77
CA ARG A 118 2.09 8.85 -11.91
C ARG A 118 1.04 7.77 -12.04
N ILE A 119 -0.21 8.16 -12.36
CA ILE A 119 -1.26 7.20 -12.71
C ILE A 119 -1.15 6.87 -14.18
N ILE A 120 -0.92 5.59 -14.49
CA ILE A 120 -0.71 5.09 -15.85
C ILE A 120 -1.92 4.35 -16.42
N LYS A 121 -2.80 3.86 -15.55
CA LYS A 121 -4.01 3.14 -15.98
C LYS A 121 -5.16 3.41 -15.05
N ARG A 122 -6.38 3.50 -15.63
CA ARG A 122 -7.64 3.58 -14.89
C ARG A 122 -8.67 2.71 -15.56
N GLU A 123 -9.56 2.16 -14.75
CA GLU A 123 -10.76 1.48 -15.21
C GLU A 123 -11.93 1.85 -14.30
N MET A 124 -13.13 1.95 -14.88
CA MET A 124 -14.34 2.32 -14.15
C MET A 124 -15.41 1.27 -14.42
N LYS A 125 -16.04 0.79 -13.37
CA LYS A 125 -17.24 -0.05 -13.42
C LYS A 125 -18.40 0.69 -12.76
N VAL A 126 -19.59 0.43 -13.24
CA VAL A 126 -20.82 0.97 -12.63
C VAL A 126 -21.65 -0.20 -12.16
N LYS A 127 -22.01 -0.21 -10.88
CA LYS A 127 -22.85 -1.23 -10.28
C LYS A 127 -23.70 -0.61 -9.18
N ASP A 128 -24.97 -0.98 -9.11
CA ASP A 128 -25.91 -0.53 -8.06
C ASP A 128 -25.90 0.99 -7.87
N ASN A 129 -25.91 1.74 -8.98
CA ASN A 129 -25.83 3.21 -9.02
C ASN A 129 -24.59 3.80 -8.34
N GLN A 130 -23.50 3.02 -8.24
CA GLN A 130 -22.21 3.44 -7.71
C GLN A 130 -21.12 3.28 -8.77
N TYR A 131 -20.10 4.13 -8.68
CA TYR A 131 -18.91 4.09 -9.53
C TYR A 131 -17.78 3.42 -8.76
N HIS A 132 -17.29 2.28 -9.26
CA HIS A 132 -16.09 1.61 -8.78
C HIS A 132 -14.94 1.96 -9.72
N ALA A 133 -14.04 2.82 -9.26
CA ALA A 133 -12.84 3.21 -9.99
C ALA A 133 -11.65 2.38 -9.53
N PHE A 134 -10.81 1.97 -10.49
CA PHE A 134 -9.52 1.33 -10.29
C PHE A 134 -8.44 2.22 -10.90
N ALA A 135 -7.30 2.36 -10.24
CA ALA A 135 -6.16 3.12 -10.69
C ALA A 135 -4.88 2.32 -10.48
N LEU A 136 -3.95 2.40 -11.44
CA LEU A 136 -2.58 1.87 -11.34
C LEU A 136 -1.62 3.05 -11.37
N ALA A 137 -0.83 3.16 -10.32
CA ALA A 137 0.27 4.11 -10.21
C ALA A 137 1.61 3.45 -10.49
N GLU A 138 2.55 4.23 -10.99
CA GLU A 138 3.96 3.87 -11.13
C GLU A 138 4.87 4.91 -10.49
N TYR A 139 6.03 4.47 -10.03
CA TYR A 139 7.10 5.31 -9.55
C TYR A 139 8.45 4.74 -9.96
N ASN A 140 9.31 5.58 -10.57
CA ASN A 140 10.65 5.16 -10.98
C ASN A 140 11.60 5.16 -9.78
N LEU A 141 12.22 4.01 -9.48
CA LEU A 141 13.09 3.82 -8.33
C LEU A 141 14.45 4.51 -8.47
N ASN A 142 14.89 4.83 -9.70
CA ASN A 142 16.16 5.50 -9.93
C ASN A 142 16.22 6.90 -9.29
N SER A 143 15.07 7.56 -9.07
CA SER A 143 14.99 8.84 -8.37
C SER A 143 15.04 8.70 -6.84
N LEU A 144 14.68 7.53 -6.31
CA LEU A 144 14.54 7.30 -4.87
C LEU A 144 15.83 7.57 -4.10
N ILE A 145 16.95 7.18 -4.65
CA ILE A 145 18.26 7.30 -4.03
C ILE A 145 18.65 8.75 -3.86
N GLN A 146 18.54 9.54 -4.95
CA GLN A 146 18.84 10.97 -4.89
C GLN A 146 17.89 11.70 -3.92
N GLU A 147 16.62 11.31 -3.89
CA GLU A 147 15.65 11.87 -2.96
C GLU A 147 15.97 11.50 -1.50
N THR A 148 16.39 10.27 -1.25
CA THR A 148 16.82 9.81 0.08
C THR A 148 18.06 10.58 0.56
N LEU A 149 19.07 10.70 -0.29
CA LEU A 149 20.29 11.48 0.01
C LEU A 149 19.96 12.97 0.27
N ASN A 150 19.11 13.57 -0.56
CA ASN A 150 18.70 14.96 -0.37
C ASN A 150 17.89 15.16 0.93
N ALA A 151 16.99 14.22 1.26
CA ALA A 151 16.25 14.23 2.51
C ALA A 151 17.17 14.09 3.73
N ALA A 152 18.16 13.19 3.67
CA ALA A 152 19.16 13.03 4.72
C ALA A 152 20.01 14.29 4.89
N ARG A 153 20.50 14.88 3.80
CA ARG A 153 21.29 16.13 3.81
C ARG A 153 20.51 17.34 4.33
N SER A 154 19.21 17.41 4.10
CA SER A 154 18.37 18.50 4.62
C SER A 154 18.25 18.53 6.14
N LYS A 155 18.56 17.42 6.81
CA LYS A 155 18.59 17.27 8.27
C LYS A 155 20.03 17.33 8.81
N LYS A 156 20.74 18.37 8.44
CA LYS A 156 22.17 18.53 8.64
C LYS A 156 22.67 18.23 10.06
N ALA A 157 21.95 18.60 11.11
CA ALA A 157 22.38 18.36 12.48
C ALA A 157 22.41 16.86 12.83
N LEU A 158 21.35 16.12 12.49
CA LEU A 158 21.30 14.66 12.67
C LEU A 158 22.26 13.93 11.70
N TYR A 159 22.48 14.50 10.53
CA TYR A 159 23.44 14.02 9.55
C TYR A 159 24.88 14.18 9.98
N ASP A 160 25.26 15.35 10.51
CA ASP A 160 26.64 15.63 10.94
C ASP A 160 27.04 14.72 12.12
N GLU A 161 26.13 14.36 13.01
CA GLU A 161 26.36 13.43 14.10
C GLU A 161 26.52 11.98 13.57
N ALA A 162 25.67 11.54 12.67
CA ALA A 162 25.79 10.24 11.99
C ALA A 162 27.08 10.16 11.16
N LYS A 163 27.45 11.24 10.47
CA LYS A 163 28.68 11.33 9.67
C LYS A 163 29.96 11.30 10.53
N ALA A 164 29.95 12.00 11.68
CA ALA A 164 31.08 12.01 12.60
C ALA A 164 31.39 10.63 13.19
N SER A 165 30.36 9.76 13.26
CA SER A 165 30.50 8.42 13.84
C SER A 165 30.88 7.33 12.82
N LEU A 166 30.62 7.49 11.47
CA LEU A 166 30.66 6.33 10.56
C LEU A 166 31.19 6.56 9.15
N GLY A 167 31.55 7.76 8.76
CA GLY A 167 31.84 7.97 7.34
C GLY A 167 30.59 7.76 6.47
N PHE A 168 29.90 8.82 6.18
CA PHE A 168 28.69 8.83 5.34
C PHE A 168 28.94 8.35 3.90
N GLU A 169 30.21 8.24 3.51
CA GLU A 169 30.67 7.59 2.27
C GLU A 169 30.21 6.13 2.20
N ASP A 170 30.11 5.47 3.35
CA ASP A 170 29.66 4.06 3.41
C ASP A 170 28.17 3.94 3.12
N LEU A 171 27.35 4.88 3.59
CA LEU A 171 25.93 4.93 3.23
C LEU A 171 25.73 5.21 1.74
N GLU A 172 26.49 6.18 1.18
CA GLU A 172 26.45 6.44 -0.27
C GLU A 172 26.89 5.23 -1.09
N ASN A 173 27.88 4.48 -0.61
CA ASN A 173 28.36 3.27 -1.27
C ASN A 173 27.37 2.11 -1.15
N GLU A 174 26.69 1.96 0.00
CA GLU A 174 25.67 0.93 0.18
C GLU A 174 24.43 1.23 -0.68
N ILE A 175 24.01 2.48 -0.75
CA ILE A 175 22.95 2.93 -1.64
C ILE A 175 23.31 2.66 -3.12
N LYS A 176 24.56 2.95 -3.53
CA LYS A 176 25.06 2.66 -4.90
C LYS A 176 25.13 1.16 -5.20
N LYS A 177 25.44 0.30 -4.21
CA LYS A 177 25.43 -1.15 -4.37
C LYS A 177 24.01 -1.69 -4.60
N LEU A 178 23.00 -1.11 -3.92
CA LEU A 178 21.60 -1.43 -4.16
C LEU A 178 21.14 -1.05 -5.57
N GLU A 179 21.66 0.08 -6.14
CA GLU A 179 21.47 0.42 -7.55
C GLU A 179 22.07 -0.63 -8.49
N ALA A 180 23.29 -1.04 -8.22
CA ALA A 180 23.99 -2.01 -9.06
C ALA A 180 23.44 -3.44 -8.92
N GLY A 181 22.82 -3.78 -7.78
CA GLY A 181 22.18 -5.06 -7.53
C GLY A 181 20.75 -5.16 -8.09
N ALA A 182 20.08 -4.03 -8.28
CA ALA A 182 18.74 -3.96 -8.89
C ALA A 182 18.78 -4.07 -10.44
N GLY A 183 19.98 -4.06 -11.04
CA GLY A 183 20.18 -4.18 -12.49
C GLY A 183 20.67 -5.56 -12.96
N LYS A 184 20.41 -6.64 -12.18
CA LYS A 184 20.75 -8.02 -12.58
C LYS A 184 19.55 -8.96 -12.53
#